data_e66abeda132348ff0941c0f3e3bcedf7
#
_entry.id   e66abeda132348ff0941c0f3e3bcedf7
#
_cell.length_a   1.000
_cell.length_b   1.000
_cell.length_c   1.000
_cell.angle_alpha   90.00
_cell.angle_beta   90.00
_cell.angle_gamma   90.00
#
_symmetry.space_group_name_H-M   'P 1'
#
loop_
_entity.id
_entity.type
_entity.pdbx_description
1 polymer ?
#
loop_
_entity_poly.entity_id
_entity_poly.type
_entity_poly.pdbx_seq_one_letter_code
_entity_poly.pdbx_strand_id
1 'polypeptide(L)'
;RGLLVPVMKNAGDKDIAGIAASINDLAARTRDSKIGPDELSGSTFTVTNTGSGGALFDTPVLNMPETAIMGVGTIVKRPVVMKGADGSDVIAIRSMVYLSLSYDHRLVDGADASRFLMDVKKRLEEGAFEADLGL
;
A
#
# COMPACT_ATOMS: atom_id res chain seq x y z
N ARG A 1 -0.58 11.03 -23.23
CA ARG A 1 0.09 11.07 -21.92
C ARG A 1 0.03 9.66 -21.33
N GLY A 2 1.18 9.03 -21.11
CA GLY A 2 1.28 7.69 -20.53
C GLY A 2 1.38 7.73 -19.02
N LEU A 3 1.15 6.58 -18.37
CA LEU A 3 1.42 6.33 -16.97
C LEU A 3 2.92 6.02 -16.80
N LEU A 4 3.60 6.73 -15.91
CA LEU A 4 4.96 6.40 -15.47
C LEU A 4 4.90 5.87 -14.03
N VAL A 5 5.62 4.78 -13.78
CA VAL A 5 5.70 4.15 -12.47
C VAL A 5 7.17 4.17 -12.02
N PRO A 6 7.60 5.23 -11.31
CA PRO A 6 8.97 5.31 -10.83
C PRO A 6 9.25 4.29 -9.73
N VAL A 7 10.50 3.84 -9.67
CA VAL A 7 10.94 2.78 -8.75
C VAL A 7 11.82 3.36 -7.65
N MET A 8 11.38 3.18 -6.41
CA MET A 8 12.19 3.46 -5.23
C MET A 8 13.14 2.28 -5.00
N LYS A 9 14.44 2.52 -5.10
CA LYS A 9 15.45 1.49 -4.85
C LYS A 9 15.65 1.27 -3.35
N ASN A 10 15.88 0.01 -2.95
CA ASN A 10 16.24 -0.37 -1.59
C ASN A 10 15.27 0.18 -0.52
N ALA A 11 13.97 0.08 -0.77
CA ALA A 11 12.93 0.60 0.13
C ALA A 11 13.02 -0.03 1.54
N GLY A 12 13.46 -1.30 1.64
CA GLY A 12 13.64 -1.99 2.92
C GLY A 12 14.72 -1.41 3.84
N ASP A 13 15.65 -0.62 3.30
CA ASP A 13 16.71 0.05 4.06
C ASP A 13 16.30 1.45 4.53
N LYS A 14 15.08 1.88 4.23
CA LYS A 14 14.56 3.21 4.57
C LYS A 14 13.55 3.14 5.71
N ASP A 15 13.58 4.17 6.55
CA ASP A 15 12.51 4.43 7.51
C ASP A 15 11.30 5.11 6.84
N ILE A 16 10.23 5.32 7.58
CA ILE A 16 9.00 5.95 7.07
C ILE A 16 9.29 7.36 6.51
N ALA A 17 10.11 8.15 7.20
CA ALA A 17 10.47 9.49 6.74
C ALA A 17 11.25 9.45 5.42
N GLY A 18 12.22 8.53 5.30
CA GLY A 18 12.99 8.31 4.08
C GLY A 18 12.14 7.82 2.91
N ILE A 19 11.17 6.94 3.17
CA ILE A 19 10.19 6.50 2.17
C ILE A 19 9.33 7.68 1.71
N ALA A 20 8.79 8.47 2.62
CA ALA A 20 7.97 9.63 2.30
C ALA A 20 8.74 10.66 1.47
N ALA A 21 9.98 10.97 1.84
CA ALA A 21 10.84 11.87 1.09
C ALA A 21 11.11 11.36 -0.32
N SER A 22 11.41 10.05 -0.47
CA SER A 22 11.65 9.43 -1.78
C SER A 22 10.41 9.45 -2.67
N ILE A 23 9.22 9.18 -2.11
CA ILE A 23 7.96 9.25 -2.87
C ILE A 23 7.71 10.68 -3.37
N ASN A 24 7.89 11.68 -2.51
CA ASN A 24 7.69 13.07 -2.89
C ASN A 24 8.67 13.53 -3.98
N ASP A 25 9.94 13.17 -3.87
CA ASP A 25 10.96 13.47 -4.88
C ASP A 25 10.64 12.82 -6.22
N LEU A 26 10.41 11.50 -6.23
CA LEU A 26 10.06 10.76 -7.45
C LEU A 26 8.79 11.31 -8.11
N ALA A 27 7.76 11.63 -7.32
CA ALA A 27 6.52 12.20 -7.83
C ALA A 27 6.73 13.57 -8.47
N ALA A 28 7.51 14.46 -7.84
CA ALA A 28 7.82 15.79 -8.37
C ALA A 28 8.60 15.68 -9.68
N ARG A 29 9.69 14.90 -9.69
CA ARG A 29 10.53 14.73 -10.89
C ARG A 29 9.79 14.04 -12.03
N THR A 30 8.86 13.12 -11.73
CA THR A 30 8.02 12.47 -12.75
C THR A 30 7.07 13.48 -13.39
N ARG A 31 6.42 14.34 -12.61
CA ARG A 31 5.55 15.41 -13.12
C ARG A 31 6.32 16.41 -13.98
N ASP A 32 7.56 16.71 -13.61
CA ASP A 32 8.45 17.61 -14.34
C ASP A 32 9.14 16.94 -15.53
N SER A 33 8.85 15.69 -15.83
CA SER A 33 9.51 14.88 -16.87
C SER A 33 11.03 14.79 -16.70
N LYS A 34 11.50 14.75 -15.44
CA LYS A 34 12.93 14.67 -15.07
C LYS A 34 13.33 13.29 -14.56
N ILE A 35 12.48 12.28 -14.76
CA ILE A 35 12.77 10.91 -14.33
C ILE A 35 13.65 10.21 -15.38
N GLY A 36 14.69 9.52 -14.92
CA GLY A 36 15.59 8.77 -15.78
C GLY A 36 15.10 7.34 -16.06
N PRO A 37 15.58 6.69 -17.14
CA PRO A 37 15.21 5.31 -17.46
C PRO A 37 15.54 4.30 -16.35
N ASP A 38 16.64 4.50 -15.64
CA ASP A 38 17.09 3.64 -14.53
C ASP A 38 16.11 3.67 -13.35
N GLU A 39 15.32 4.74 -13.24
CA GLU A 39 14.32 4.93 -12.19
C GLU A 39 12.95 4.36 -12.55
N LEU A 40 12.82 3.77 -13.74
CA LEU A 40 11.62 3.13 -14.25
C LEU A 40 11.73 1.61 -14.35
N SER A 41 12.82 1.03 -13.87
CA SER A 41 13.10 -0.40 -13.99
C SER A 41 13.66 -1.01 -12.72
N GLY A 42 13.59 -2.34 -12.63
CA GLY A 42 14.17 -3.11 -11.52
C GLY A 42 13.28 -3.16 -10.27
N SER A 43 11.98 -2.87 -10.39
CA SER A 43 11.02 -3.06 -9.32
C SER A 43 10.78 -4.54 -9.02
N THR A 44 10.50 -4.84 -7.75
CA THR A 44 10.19 -6.20 -7.27
C THR A 44 8.77 -6.32 -6.73
N PHE A 45 8.16 -5.18 -6.40
CA PHE A 45 6.80 -5.09 -5.88
C PHE A 45 6.22 -3.71 -6.20
N THR A 46 4.93 -3.63 -6.46
CA THR A 46 4.23 -2.36 -6.72
C THR A 46 3.15 -2.11 -5.69
N VAL A 47 3.03 -0.87 -5.25
CA VAL A 47 1.88 -0.35 -4.51
C VAL A 47 1.16 0.66 -5.39
N THR A 48 -0.12 0.44 -5.64
CA THR A 48 -0.95 1.36 -6.43
C THR A 48 -2.09 1.92 -5.59
N ASN A 49 -2.29 3.23 -5.64
CA ASN A 49 -3.37 3.92 -4.94
C ASN A 49 -4.42 4.40 -5.93
N THR A 50 -5.48 3.61 -6.11
CA THR A 50 -6.65 3.98 -6.92
C THR A 50 -7.73 4.69 -6.10
N GLY A 51 -7.61 4.66 -4.79
CA GLY A 51 -8.51 5.36 -3.86
C GLY A 51 -8.46 6.88 -4.01
N SER A 52 -7.35 7.44 -4.44
CA SER A 52 -7.21 8.86 -4.78
C SER A 52 -8.12 9.29 -5.95
N GLY A 53 -8.47 8.34 -6.82
CA GLY A 53 -9.46 8.50 -7.90
C GLY A 53 -10.88 8.11 -7.50
N GLY A 54 -11.12 7.74 -6.24
CA GLY A 54 -12.43 7.37 -5.71
C GLY A 54 -12.80 5.88 -5.81
N ALA A 55 -11.89 5.02 -6.26
CA ALA A 55 -12.15 3.58 -6.33
C ALA A 55 -12.20 2.98 -4.92
N LEU A 56 -13.30 2.30 -4.57
CA LEU A 56 -13.45 1.65 -3.27
C LEU A 56 -12.45 0.52 -3.09
N PHE A 57 -12.24 -0.28 -4.12
CA PHE A 57 -11.21 -1.31 -4.24
C PHE A 57 -10.84 -1.48 -5.71
N ASP A 58 -9.76 -2.21 -5.96
CA ASP A 58 -9.28 -2.49 -7.32
C ASP A 58 -8.76 -3.94 -7.40
N THR A 59 -8.63 -4.43 -8.63
CA THR A 59 -7.94 -5.66 -8.98
C THR A 59 -6.74 -5.29 -9.86
N PRO A 60 -5.63 -4.84 -9.26
CA PRO A 60 -4.52 -4.29 -10.01
C PRO A 60 -3.88 -5.35 -10.90
N VAL A 61 -3.36 -4.92 -12.05
CA VAL A 61 -2.66 -5.79 -13.00
C VAL A 61 -1.18 -5.82 -12.66
N LEU A 62 -0.60 -7.03 -12.64
CA LEU A 62 0.81 -7.24 -12.37
C LEU A 62 1.71 -6.52 -13.38
N ASN A 63 2.72 -5.87 -12.87
CA ASN A 63 3.80 -5.28 -13.66
C ASN A 63 4.92 -6.32 -13.81
N MET A 64 4.86 -7.11 -14.89
CA MET A 64 5.86 -8.16 -15.13
C MET A 64 7.29 -7.61 -15.18
N PRO A 65 8.29 -8.27 -14.56
CA PRO A 65 8.27 -9.62 -13.98
C PRO A 65 7.98 -9.66 -12.47
N GLU A 66 7.38 -8.65 -11.88
CA GLU A 66 6.98 -8.69 -10.48
C GLU A 66 6.00 -9.81 -10.19
N THR A 67 6.03 -10.34 -8.96
CA THR A 67 5.18 -11.45 -8.54
C THR A 67 3.90 -11.02 -7.84
N ALA A 68 3.84 -9.79 -7.39
CA ALA A 68 2.66 -9.24 -6.71
C ALA A 68 2.58 -7.71 -6.82
N ILE A 69 1.35 -7.21 -6.72
CA ILE A 69 1.01 -5.79 -6.64
C ILE A 69 -0.11 -5.59 -5.62
N MET A 70 0.07 -4.62 -4.73
CA MET A 70 -0.95 -4.27 -3.75
C MET A 70 -1.71 -3.01 -4.16
N GLY A 71 -3.03 -3.10 -4.16
CA GLY A 71 -3.94 -1.98 -4.38
C GLY A 71 -4.43 -1.39 -3.07
N VAL A 72 -4.49 -0.06 -3.00
CA VAL A 72 -5.06 0.69 -1.89
C VAL A 72 -6.29 1.43 -2.40
N GLY A 73 -7.44 1.13 -1.81
CA GLY A 73 -8.72 1.78 -2.13
C GLY A 73 -8.91 3.11 -1.42
N THR A 74 -10.05 3.75 -1.66
CA THR A 74 -10.41 4.98 -0.98
C THR A 74 -10.79 4.72 0.48
N ILE A 75 -10.42 5.67 1.36
CA ILE A 75 -10.80 5.62 2.77
C ILE A 75 -12.23 6.16 2.89
N VAL A 76 -13.13 5.34 3.46
CA VAL A 76 -14.52 5.69 3.69
C VAL A 76 -14.93 5.40 5.12
N LYS A 77 -15.84 6.19 5.67
CA LYS A 77 -16.44 5.92 6.98
C LYS A 77 -17.48 4.83 6.85
N ARG A 78 -17.39 3.82 7.73
CA ARG A 78 -18.34 2.69 7.76
C ARG A 78 -18.73 2.35 9.20
N PRO A 79 -19.96 1.88 9.43
CA PRO A 79 -20.31 1.24 10.70
C PRO A 79 -19.64 -0.11 10.78
N VAL A 80 -18.95 -0.37 11.90
CA VAL A 80 -18.29 -1.64 12.18
C VAL A 80 -18.63 -2.11 13.58
N VAL A 81 -18.66 -3.42 13.77
CA VAL A 81 -18.82 -4.00 15.10
C VAL A 81 -17.47 -3.99 15.83
N MET A 82 -17.46 -3.46 17.02
CA MET A 82 -16.31 -3.41 17.91
C MET A 82 -16.67 -3.90 19.30
N LYS A 83 -15.66 -4.26 20.09
CA LYS A 83 -15.85 -4.56 21.51
C LYS A 83 -15.88 -3.28 22.33
N GLY A 84 -16.93 -3.12 23.11
CA GLY A 84 -17.04 -2.06 24.14
C GLY A 84 -16.18 -2.36 25.37
N ALA A 85 -16.13 -1.42 26.30
CA ALA A 85 -15.35 -1.55 27.54
C ALA A 85 -15.80 -2.74 28.43
N ASP A 86 -17.05 -3.13 28.35
CA ASP A 86 -17.65 -4.27 29.06
C ASP A 86 -17.52 -5.61 28.27
N GLY A 87 -16.86 -5.59 27.12
CA GLY A 87 -16.71 -6.75 26.24
C GLY A 87 -17.91 -7.05 25.33
N SER A 88 -19.00 -6.28 25.45
CA SER A 88 -20.17 -6.40 24.56
C SER A 88 -19.89 -5.87 23.14
N ASP A 89 -20.67 -6.30 22.17
CA ASP A 89 -20.58 -5.78 20.81
C ASP A 89 -21.25 -4.40 20.75
N VAL A 90 -20.54 -3.44 20.16
CA VAL A 90 -21.06 -2.09 19.87
C VAL A 90 -20.82 -1.73 18.41
N ILE A 91 -21.71 -0.91 17.85
CA ILE A 91 -21.52 -0.36 16.50
C ILE A 91 -20.74 0.96 16.63
N ALA A 92 -19.63 1.05 15.94
CA ALA A 92 -18.80 2.25 15.90
C ALA A 92 -18.54 2.69 14.46
N ILE A 93 -18.37 3.99 14.25
CA ILE A 93 -17.97 4.53 12.96
C ILE A 93 -16.45 4.54 12.90
N ARG A 94 -15.89 3.93 11.85
CA ARG A 94 -14.44 3.88 11.61
C ARG A 94 -14.12 4.25 10.17
N SER A 95 -12.94 4.83 9.98
CA SER A 95 -12.34 4.98 8.65
C SER A 95 -11.82 3.64 8.20
N MET A 96 -12.36 3.15 7.07
CA MET A 96 -12.06 1.83 6.53
C MET A 96 -11.44 1.95 5.15
N VAL A 97 -10.53 1.07 4.84
CA VAL A 97 -9.88 0.97 3.52
C VAL A 97 -9.80 -0.49 3.09
N TYR A 98 -10.01 -0.75 1.81
CA TYR A 98 -9.71 -2.05 1.23
C TYR A 98 -8.28 -2.09 0.73
N LEU A 99 -7.57 -3.15 1.13
CA LEU A 99 -6.29 -3.53 0.55
C LEU A 99 -6.52 -4.78 -0.30
N SER A 100 -6.07 -4.76 -1.54
CA SER A 100 -6.17 -5.87 -2.47
C SER A 100 -4.78 -6.28 -2.93
N LEU A 101 -4.61 -7.57 -3.24
CA LEU A 101 -3.34 -8.11 -3.72
C LEU A 101 -3.63 -8.96 -4.97
N SER A 102 -3.00 -8.58 -6.09
CA SER A 102 -2.88 -9.45 -7.25
C SER A 102 -1.50 -10.10 -7.24
N TYR A 103 -1.42 -11.36 -7.57
CA TYR A 103 -0.16 -12.12 -7.50
C TYR A 103 -0.09 -13.22 -8.56
N ASP A 104 1.13 -13.62 -8.90
CA ASP A 104 1.39 -14.75 -9.78
C ASP A 104 1.17 -16.06 -9.00
N HIS A 105 0.05 -16.72 -9.26
CA HIS A 105 -0.36 -17.91 -8.53
C HIS A 105 0.53 -19.13 -8.81
N ARG A 106 1.48 -19.04 -9.72
CA ARG A 106 2.53 -20.07 -9.91
C ARG A 106 3.60 -19.99 -8.84
N LEU A 107 3.75 -18.82 -8.16
CA LEU A 107 4.80 -18.53 -7.18
C LEU A 107 4.24 -18.26 -5.79
N VAL A 108 3.02 -17.73 -5.69
CA VAL A 108 2.37 -17.34 -4.44
C VAL A 108 1.03 -18.06 -4.35
N ASP A 109 0.75 -18.69 -3.23
CA ASP A 109 -0.57 -19.27 -2.96
C ASP A 109 -1.49 -18.31 -2.18
N GLY A 110 -2.79 -18.65 -2.11
CA GLY A 110 -3.78 -17.83 -1.45
C GLY A 110 -3.54 -17.67 0.06
N ALA A 111 -2.94 -18.67 0.69
CA ALA A 111 -2.63 -18.62 2.13
C ALA A 111 -1.50 -17.63 2.42
N ASP A 112 -0.45 -17.64 1.58
CA ASP A 112 0.65 -16.69 1.69
C ASP A 112 0.18 -15.25 1.41
N ALA A 113 -0.62 -15.07 0.36
CA ALA A 113 -1.23 -13.78 0.03
C ALA A 113 -2.09 -13.23 1.18
N SER A 114 -2.92 -14.09 1.80
CA SER A 114 -3.74 -13.73 2.96
C SER A 114 -2.89 -13.37 4.17
N ARG A 115 -1.86 -14.15 4.48
CA ARG A 115 -0.95 -13.86 5.61
C ARG A 115 -0.27 -12.50 5.42
N PHE A 116 0.24 -12.21 4.23
CA PHE A 116 0.84 -10.92 3.91
C PHE A 116 -0.13 -9.76 4.15
N LEU A 117 -1.34 -9.83 3.61
CA LEU A 117 -2.35 -8.77 3.82
C LEU A 117 -2.76 -8.65 5.29
N MET A 118 -2.87 -9.74 6.02
CA MET A 118 -3.19 -9.71 7.45
C MET A 118 -2.08 -9.07 8.29
N ASP A 119 -0.81 -9.28 7.95
CA ASP A 119 0.31 -8.63 8.62
C ASP A 119 0.30 -7.12 8.36
N VAL A 120 0.06 -6.70 7.11
CA VAL A 120 -0.08 -5.28 6.77
C VAL A 120 -1.26 -4.66 7.53
N LYS A 121 -2.44 -5.31 7.52
CA LYS A 121 -3.63 -4.88 8.23
C LYS A 121 -3.34 -4.69 9.72
N LYS A 122 -2.76 -5.70 10.37
CA LYS A 122 -2.41 -5.67 11.79
C LYS A 122 -1.51 -4.48 12.12
N ARG A 123 -0.45 -4.29 11.33
CA ARG A 123 0.50 -3.20 11.53
C ARG A 123 -0.15 -1.82 11.41
N LEU A 124 -1.05 -1.65 10.44
CA LEU A 124 -1.80 -0.40 10.26
C LEU A 124 -2.81 -0.15 11.39
N GLU A 125 -3.53 -1.18 11.81
CA GLU A 125 -4.55 -1.07 12.87
C GLU A 125 -3.93 -0.82 14.26
N GLU A 126 -2.77 -1.37 14.54
CA GLU A 126 -2.02 -1.11 15.77
C GLU A 126 -1.57 0.36 15.87
N GLY A 127 -1.23 0.99 14.74
CA GLY A 127 -0.85 2.40 14.67
C GLY A 127 0.41 2.77 15.46
N ALA A 128 1.22 1.79 15.87
CA ALA A 128 2.40 1.98 16.70
C ALA A 128 3.62 2.30 15.83
N PHE A 129 3.71 3.54 15.36
CA PHE A 129 4.76 4.01 14.46
C PHE A 129 5.75 4.98 15.10
N GLU A 130 5.66 5.24 16.41
CA GLU A 130 6.49 6.23 17.11
C GLU A 130 7.98 5.92 16.93
N ALA A 131 8.38 4.66 17.16
CA ALA A 131 9.77 4.23 17.00
C ALA A 131 10.27 4.36 15.53
N ASP A 132 9.38 4.10 14.56
CA ASP A 132 9.70 4.22 13.13
C ASP A 132 9.82 5.70 12.69
N LEU A 133 9.26 6.62 13.45
CA LEU A 133 9.32 8.06 13.24
C LEU A 133 10.40 8.74 14.07
N GLY A 134 11.10 8.00 14.93
CA GLY A 134 12.11 8.51 15.82
C GLY A 134 11.57 9.37 16.98
N LEU A 135 10.32 9.07 17.41
CA LEU A 135 9.63 9.74 18.50
C LEU A 135 9.71 8.94 19.79
#